data_ce5f963806a5052df259aa49c53f9f83
#
_entry.id   ce5f963806a5052df259aa49c53f9f83
#
_cell.length_a   1.000
_cell.length_b   1.000
_cell.length_c   1.000
_cell.angle_alpha   90.00
_cell.angle_beta   90.00
_cell.angle_gamma   90.00
#
_symmetry.space_group_name_H-M   'P 1'
#
loop_
_entity.id
_entity.type
_entity.pdbx_description
1 polymer ?
#
loop_
_entity_poly.entity_id
_entity_poly.type
_entity_poly.pdbx_seq_one_letter_code
_entity_poly.pdbx_strand_id
1 'polypeptide(L)'
;VLALCEDNEGNVWAGGYGIGLYRIQKKSGEVRKMPRQNKQADSGISTDYIYAIYSEGDYIWFGGIEGHFTRYNRRTDVYTYYPIDCVGDIKYGDKNTLLIAGCDGLGFFDKSTGEIKWQQKFGDITLHYPVRCLLRSSSGDIWLLTDGEGLIRFNPENDRSRIYTTADGLVSNSINSVAEDSNGHIWFSTEKELYCLDLVEDMVINGNDLLNIGWGYYNSNASLKTKDGHLAFGTAEGALFFTPSFDFSKSAPVELIFTDFKLPYESVKAGAAGSPLTAGINDTKSLKLKYNQNSFSISFSAINFVSPHKIRYEYRLKGHERQWHHRDVAQSVGYMDLPPGKYTFELRAFDKYTQQQVGERSVEISIDHPLWASWWAIAIYLILLVILGCFFFQFRRQRVRENKIRERIHSFIGIAHDIRT
;
A
#
# COMPACT_ATOMS: atom_id res chain seq x y z
N VAL A 1 22.81 -23.17 6.19
CA VAL A 1 21.71 -23.87 6.88
C VAL A 1 20.41 -23.44 6.24
N LEU A 2 19.56 -24.40 5.87
CA LEU A 2 18.27 -24.16 5.24
C LEU A 2 17.10 -24.57 6.14
N ALA A 3 17.32 -25.55 7.02
CA ALA A 3 16.31 -26.04 7.94
C ALA A 3 16.88 -26.18 9.36
N LEU A 4 16.07 -25.80 10.33
CA LEU A 4 16.34 -25.96 11.76
C LEU A 4 15.11 -26.52 12.46
N CYS A 5 15.32 -27.49 13.36
CA CYS A 5 14.24 -28.05 14.17
C CYS A 5 14.76 -28.41 15.55
N GLU A 6 14.04 -28.06 16.61
CA GLU A 6 14.34 -28.52 17.98
C GLU A 6 13.52 -29.78 18.26
N ASP A 7 14.15 -30.80 18.82
CA ASP A 7 13.45 -32.00 19.25
C ASP A 7 12.99 -31.91 20.72
N ASN A 8 12.19 -32.87 21.16
CA ASN A 8 11.64 -32.92 22.53
C ASN A 8 12.68 -33.13 23.63
N GLU A 9 13.92 -33.47 23.30
CA GLU A 9 15.04 -33.59 24.24
C GLU A 9 15.89 -32.31 24.30
N GLY A 10 15.55 -31.31 23.47
CA GLY A 10 16.26 -30.05 23.40
C GLY A 10 17.49 -30.08 22.50
N ASN A 11 17.65 -31.10 21.64
CA ASN A 11 18.67 -31.04 20.59
C ASN A 11 18.18 -30.24 19.41
N VAL A 12 19.08 -29.54 18.76
CA VAL A 12 18.80 -28.81 17.50
C VAL A 12 19.31 -29.64 16.32
N TRP A 13 18.42 -29.87 15.38
CA TRP A 13 18.73 -30.51 14.11
C TRP A 13 18.90 -29.44 13.05
N ALA A 14 19.99 -29.49 12.29
CA ALA A 14 20.32 -28.50 11.27
C ALA A 14 20.62 -29.19 9.94
N GLY A 15 19.93 -28.79 8.90
CA GLY A 15 20.12 -29.24 7.53
C GLY A 15 20.50 -28.10 6.60
N GLY A 16 21.06 -28.39 5.43
CA GLY A 16 21.40 -27.36 4.48
C GLY A 16 21.83 -27.86 3.13
N TYR A 17 22.31 -26.94 2.31
CA TYR A 17 22.71 -27.20 0.94
C TYR A 17 24.10 -27.86 0.89
N GLY A 18 24.15 -29.14 0.54
CA GLY A 18 25.41 -29.91 0.37
C GLY A 18 26.15 -30.22 1.69
N ILE A 19 25.57 -29.92 2.87
CA ILE A 19 26.21 -30.14 4.14
C ILE A 19 25.68 -31.38 4.90
N GLY A 20 24.51 -31.89 4.49
CA GLY A 20 23.80 -32.98 5.12
C GLY A 20 23.06 -32.57 6.39
N LEU A 21 22.87 -33.49 7.33
CA LEU A 21 22.13 -33.32 8.58
C LEU A 21 23.05 -33.35 9.77
N TYR A 22 22.89 -32.39 10.68
CA TYR A 22 23.63 -32.26 11.93
C TYR A 22 22.68 -32.30 13.12
N ARG A 23 23.11 -32.95 14.21
CA ARG A 23 22.50 -32.90 15.53
C ARG A 23 23.40 -32.09 16.45
N ILE A 24 22.86 -31.10 17.13
CA ILE A 24 23.54 -30.24 18.08
C ILE A 24 22.91 -30.44 19.45
N GLN A 25 23.64 -30.90 20.41
CA GLN A 25 23.18 -31.03 21.80
C GLN A 25 23.26 -29.67 22.50
N LYS A 26 22.13 -29.08 22.84
CA LYS A 26 22.06 -27.75 23.46
C LYS A 26 22.82 -27.65 24.79
N LYS A 27 22.83 -28.73 25.59
CA LYS A 27 23.44 -28.75 26.93
C LYS A 27 24.97 -28.86 26.89
N SER A 28 25.50 -29.68 26.01
CA SER A 28 26.95 -29.96 25.92
C SER A 28 27.65 -29.14 24.83
N GLY A 29 26.89 -28.60 23.87
CA GLY A 29 27.44 -27.99 22.66
C GLY A 29 27.99 -29.01 21.66
N GLU A 30 27.84 -30.31 21.91
CA GLU A 30 28.34 -31.37 21.02
C GLU A 30 27.60 -31.31 19.67
N VAL A 31 28.39 -31.31 18.60
CA VAL A 31 27.89 -31.31 17.21
C VAL A 31 28.23 -32.63 16.56
N ARG A 32 27.22 -33.40 16.15
CA ARG A 32 27.36 -34.66 15.43
C ARG A 32 26.78 -34.55 14.03
N LYS A 33 27.62 -34.83 13.02
CA LYS A 33 27.14 -35.01 11.64
C LYS A 33 26.52 -36.39 11.51
N MET A 34 25.31 -36.49 10.93
CA MET A 34 24.65 -37.77 10.67
C MET A 34 25.36 -38.47 9.49
N PRO A 35 25.54 -39.80 9.58
CA PRO A 35 26.25 -40.55 8.54
C PRO A 35 25.47 -40.50 7.23
N ARG A 36 26.19 -40.47 6.11
CA ARG A 36 25.60 -40.63 4.78
C ARG A 36 25.32 -42.11 4.55
N GLN A 37 24.21 -42.40 3.85
CA GLN A 37 23.85 -43.77 3.48
C GLN A 37 24.98 -44.44 2.69
N ASN A 38 25.39 -45.61 3.18
CA ASN A 38 26.37 -46.44 2.50
C ASN A 38 25.61 -47.52 1.72
N LYS A 39 26.01 -47.78 0.46
CA LYS A 39 25.40 -48.83 -0.38
C LYS A 39 25.40 -50.23 0.25
N GLN A 40 26.22 -50.47 1.25
CA GLN A 40 26.33 -51.77 1.94
C GLN A 40 25.52 -51.84 3.26
N ALA A 41 25.20 -50.72 3.86
CA ALA A 41 24.38 -50.63 5.07
C ALA A 41 23.21 -49.70 4.75
N ASP A 42 22.00 -50.18 4.86
CA ASP A 42 20.78 -49.41 4.60
C ASP A 42 20.52 -48.41 5.75
N SER A 43 21.55 -47.63 6.09
CA SER A 43 21.56 -46.70 7.20
C SER A 43 22.25 -45.40 6.86
N GLY A 44 21.68 -44.29 7.31
CA GLY A 44 22.20 -42.94 7.09
C GLY A 44 21.29 -42.04 6.26
N ILE A 45 21.72 -40.80 5.98
CA ILE A 45 20.98 -39.82 5.17
C ILE A 45 21.17 -40.13 3.68
N SER A 46 20.09 -40.08 2.90
CA SER A 46 20.10 -40.39 1.49
C SER A 46 20.61 -39.21 0.62
N THR A 47 20.55 -38.00 1.14
CA THR A 47 20.99 -36.77 0.45
C THR A 47 21.70 -35.81 1.38
N ASP A 48 22.62 -35.01 0.84
CA ASP A 48 23.25 -33.88 1.57
C ASP A 48 22.46 -32.56 1.44
N TYR A 49 21.37 -32.56 0.66
CA TYR A 49 20.51 -31.39 0.43
C TYR A 49 19.25 -31.49 1.29
N ILE A 50 19.31 -30.98 2.53
CA ILE A 50 18.22 -31.04 3.50
C ILE A 50 17.55 -29.67 3.58
N TYR A 51 16.29 -29.58 3.11
CA TYR A 51 15.49 -28.36 3.07
C TYR A 51 14.43 -28.32 4.17
N ALA A 52 14.00 -29.49 4.64
CA ALA A 52 12.97 -29.60 5.64
C ALA A 52 13.34 -30.62 6.73
N ILE A 53 13.05 -30.27 7.97
CA ILE A 53 13.22 -31.14 9.16
C ILE A 53 11.98 -30.94 10.04
N TYR A 54 11.40 -32.06 10.47
CA TYR A 54 10.28 -32.05 11.40
C TYR A 54 10.51 -33.09 12.50
N SER A 55 10.28 -32.72 13.75
CA SER A 55 10.44 -33.61 14.91
C SER A 55 9.10 -34.01 15.52
N GLU A 56 8.85 -35.28 15.66
CA GLU A 56 7.65 -35.82 16.30
C GLU A 56 7.98 -37.00 17.19
N GLY A 57 7.89 -36.82 18.49
CA GLY A 57 8.24 -37.87 19.47
C GLY A 57 9.69 -38.34 19.32
N ASP A 58 9.88 -39.64 19.08
CA ASP A 58 11.20 -40.24 18.87
C ASP A 58 11.69 -40.15 17.42
N TYR A 59 10.89 -39.61 16.54
CA TYR A 59 11.17 -39.55 15.11
C TYR A 59 11.63 -38.17 14.66
N ILE A 60 12.62 -38.16 13.78
CA ILE A 60 13.01 -37.00 12.98
C ILE A 60 12.71 -37.32 11.54
N TRP A 61 11.86 -36.48 10.95
CA TRP A 61 11.51 -36.53 9.54
C TRP A 61 12.30 -35.47 8.82
N PHE A 62 12.90 -35.81 7.69
CA PHE A 62 13.67 -34.86 6.89
C PHE A 62 13.66 -35.23 5.43
N GLY A 63 13.84 -34.23 4.58
CA GLY A 63 13.91 -34.37 3.16
C GLY A 63 14.47 -33.11 2.50
N GLY A 64 14.61 -33.20 1.20
CA GLY A 64 15.13 -32.10 0.38
C GLY A 64 15.07 -32.43 -1.09
N ILE A 65 16.11 -32.10 -1.81
CA ILE A 65 16.26 -32.39 -3.23
C ILE A 65 17.25 -33.56 -3.37
N GLU A 66 17.03 -34.41 -4.40
CA GLU A 66 17.93 -35.52 -4.73
C GLU A 66 18.10 -36.53 -3.60
N GLY A 67 17.06 -37.26 -3.30
CA GLY A 67 17.14 -38.30 -2.24
C GLY A 67 15.77 -38.85 -1.92
N HIS A 68 15.63 -39.30 -0.69
CA HIS A 68 14.41 -39.87 -0.18
C HIS A 68 13.88 -39.01 0.98
N PHE A 69 12.59 -38.87 1.09
CA PHE A 69 11.97 -38.45 2.33
C PHE A 69 12.27 -39.51 3.39
N THR A 70 12.84 -39.13 4.49
CA THR A 70 13.42 -40.08 5.47
C THR A 70 12.81 -39.85 6.85
N ARG A 71 12.46 -40.97 7.50
CA ARG A 71 12.10 -41.03 8.93
C ARG A 71 13.26 -41.67 9.69
N TYR A 72 13.84 -40.97 10.62
CA TYR A 72 14.88 -41.47 11.53
C TYR A 72 14.34 -41.67 12.93
N ASN A 73 14.48 -42.87 13.49
CA ASN A 73 14.15 -43.16 14.88
C ASN A 73 15.38 -42.96 15.75
N ARG A 74 15.35 -41.98 16.62
CA ARG A 74 16.47 -41.58 17.49
C ARG A 74 16.85 -42.64 18.54
N ARG A 75 15.89 -43.49 18.99
CA ARG A 75 16.11 -44.50 20.00
C ARG A 75 16.73 -45.76 19.44
N THR A 76 16.30 -46.16 18.26
CA THR A 76 16.73 -47.42 17.63
C THR A 76 17.81 -47.23 16.58
N ASP A 77 18.13 -45.98 16.22
CA ASP A 77 19.09 -45.60 15.16
C ASP A 77 18.70 -46.17 13.79
N VAL A 78 17.38 -46.32 13.53
CA VAL A 78 16.84 -46.91 12.31
C VAL A 78 16.33 -45.80 11.37
N TYR A 79 16.68 -45.92 10.10
CA TYR A 79 16.22 -45.06 9.02
C TYR A 79 15.15 -45.80 8.18
N THR A 80 14.10 -45.11 7.82
CA THR A 80 13.06 -45.57 6.87
C THR A 80 12.96 -44.58 5.74
N TYR A 81 13.03 -45.06 4.50
CA TYR A 81 13.08 -44.21 3.30
C TYR A 81 11.80 -44.34 2.52
N TYR A 82 11.32 -43.20 2.04
CA TYR A 82 10.14 -43.09 1.20
C TYR A 82 10.54 -42.43 -0.13
N PRO A 83 10.09 -42.92 -1.30
CA PRO A 83 10.50 -42.46 -2.60
C PRO A 83 9.87 -41.09 -2.98
N ILE A 84 10.17 -40.09 -2.20
CA ILE A 84 9.76 -38.69 -2.37
C ILE A 84 11.03 -37.86 -2.42
N ASP A 85 11.34 -37.28 -3.56
CA ASP A 85 12.63 -36.67 -3.88
C ASP A 85 12.65 -35.13 -3.84
N CYS A 86 11.48 -34.50 -3.67
CA CYS A 86 11.36 -33.05 -3.59
C CYS A 86 10.51 -32.68 -2.36
N VAL A 87 11.19 -32.30 -1.28
CA VAL A 87 10.57 -31.89 -0.01
C VAL A 87 11.10 -30.53 0.41
N GLY A 88 10.26 -29.51 0.29
CA GLY A 88 10.58 -28.13 0.64
C GLY A 88 10.27 -27.78 2.10
N ASP A 89 9.16 -28.32 2.66
CA ASP A 89 8.76 -28.13 4.05
C ASP A 89 7.91 -29.30 4.55
N ILE A 90 7.88 -29.51 5.86
CA ILE A 90 7.12 -30.58 6.53
C ILE A 90 6.39 -29.97 7.72
N LYS A 91 5.07 -30.16 7.80
CA LYS A 91 4.24 -29.71 8.93
C LYS A 91 3.33 -30.83 9.41
N TYR A 92 2.88 -30.67 10.65
CA TYR A 92 1.86 -31.53 11.22
C TYR A 92 0.53 -31.40 10.47
N GLY A 93 -0.01 -32.46 9.96
CA GLY A 93 -1.35 -32.55 9.40
C GLY A 93 -2.36 -32.97 10.48
N ASP A 94 -2.28 -34.22 10.88
CA ASP A 94 -3.05 -34.82 11.98
C ASP A 94 -2.24 -35.98 12.61
N LYS A 95 -2.89 -36.77 13.47
CA LYS A 95 -2.23 -37.89 14.17
C LYS A 95 -1.53 -38.85 13.20
N ASN A 96 -2.07 -39.09 12.02
CA ASN A 96 -1.54 -40.03 11.03
C ASN A 96 -0.92 -39.39 9.81
N THR A 97 -1.14 -38.09 9.60
CA THR A 97 -0.78 -37.38 8.37
C THR A 97 0.28 -36.32 8.61
N LEU A 98 1.28 -36.25 7.73
CA LEU A 98 2.16 -35.08 7.57
C LEU A 98 1.76 -34.30 6.30
N LEU A 99 1.84 -32.99 6.39
CA LEU A 99 1.74 -32.10 5.22
C LEU A 99 3.13 -31.87 4.68
N ILE A 100 3.31 -32.07 3.39
CA ILE A 100 4.59 -31.91 2.69
C ILE A 100 4.46 -30.88 1.60
N ALA A 101 5.31 -29.86 1.61
CA ALA A 101 5.49 -28.97 0.48
C ALA A 101 6.46 -29.62 -0.51
N GLY A 102 6.13 -29.66 -1.78
CA GLY A 102 6.99 -30.30 -2.78
C GLY A 102 6.80 -29.77 -4.20
N CYS A 103 7.54 -30.35 -5.11
CA CYS A 103 7.47 -30.01 -6.52
C CYS A 103 6.10 -30.34 -7.12
N ASP A 104 5.43 -31.36 -6.59
CA ASP A 104 4.10 -31.79 -7.04
C ASP A 104 2.94 -31.12 -6.27
N GLY A 105 3.22 -30.04 -5.51
CA GLY A 105 2.23 -29.27 -4.79
C GLY A 105 2.18 -29.57 -3.28
N LEU A 106 0.97 -29.70 -2.73
CA LEU A 106 0.72 -30.07 -1.33
C LEU A 106 0.55 -31.59 -1.23
N GLY A 107 1.44 -32.24 -0.50
CA GLY A 107 1.37 -33.66 -0.20
C GLY A 107 0.71 -33.98 1.14
N PHE A 108 -0.22 -34.92 1.14
CA PHE A 108 -0.79 -35.54 2.33
C PHE A 108 -0.14 -36.90 2.51
N PHE A 109 0.83 -36.99 3.38
CA PHE A 109 1.60 -38.21 3.61
C PHE A 109 1.04 -39.00 4.79
N ASP A 110 0.63 -40.24 4.53
CA ASP A 110 0.13 -41.17 5.58
C ASP A 110 1.31 -41.88 6.26
N LYS A 111 1.50 -41.62 7.55
CA LYS A 111 2.60 -42.17 8.36
C LYS A 111 2.47 -43.68 8.55
N SER A 112 1.28 -44.26 8.41
CA SER A 112 1.02 -45.66 8.64
C SER A 112 1.29 -46.51 7.40
N THR A 113 0.92 -46.04 6.23
CA THR A 113 1.13 -46.74 4.94
C THR A 113 2.42 -46.33 4.24
N GLY A 114 2.91 -45.11 4.51
CA GLY A 114 4.03 -44.50 3.80
C GLY A 114 3.64 -43.93 2.41
N GLU A 115 2.35 -43.89 2.12
CA GLU A 115 1.84 -43.34 0.86
C GLU A 115 1.64 -41.84 0.93
N ILE A 116 1.80 -41.15 -0.20
CA ILE A 116 1.55 -39.71 -0.34
C ILE A 116 0.51 -39.46 -1.42
N LYS A 117 -0.42 -38.53 -1.12
CA LYS A 117 -1.36 -38.00 -2.11
C LYS A 117 -1.04 -36.55 -2.37
N TRP A 118 -0.68 -36.25 -3.62
CA TRP A 118 -0.39 -34.89 -4.03
C TRP A 118 -1.64 -34.15 -4.50
N GLN A 119 -1.77 -32.89 -4.10
CA GLN A 119 -2.83 -31.99 -4.52
C GLN A 119 -2.20 -30.75 -5.17
N GLN A 120 -2.57 -30.51 -6.43
CA GLN A 120 -2.13 -29.36 -7.23
C GLN A 120 -3.27 -28.40 -7.52
N LYS A 121 -4.51 -28.82 -7.29
CA LYS A 121 -5.71 -28.02 -7.57
C LYS A 121 -6.44 -27.72 -6.28
N PHE A 122 -6.76 -26.43 -6.06
CA PHE A 122 -7.43 -25.89 -4.87
C PHE A 122 -8.60 -25.01 -5.34
N GLY A 123 -9.82 -25.57 -5.38
CA GLY A 123 -10.95 -24.90 -6.02
C GLY A 123 -10.64 -24.57 -7.49
N ASP A 124 -10.66 -23.29 -7.84
CA ASP A 124 -10.33 -22.80 -9.19
C ASP A 124 -8.84 -22.53 -9.39
N ILE A 125 -8.00 -22.65 -8.35
CA ILE A 125 -6.56 -22.41 -8.40
C ILE A 125 -5.86 -23.70 -8.76
N THR A 126 -5.04 -23.67 -9.81
CA THR A 126 -4.17 -24.78 -10.22
C THR A 126 -2.72 -24.33 -10.10
N LEU A 127 -1.90 -25.08 -9.37
CA LEU A 127 -0.48 -24.78 -9.19
C LEU A 127 0.32 -25.08 -10.45
N HIS A 128 1.20 -24.16 -10.82
CA HIS A 128 2.19 -24.30 -11.90
C HIS A 128 3.62 -24.25 -11.36
N TYR A 129 3.78 -23.82 -10.10
CA TYR A 129 5.06 -23.71 -9.41
C TYR A 129 5.09 -24.62 -8.17
N PRO A 130 6.29 -25.07 -7.75
CA PRO A 130 6.46 -25.81 -6.51
C PRO A 130 5.95 -25.05 -5.29
N VAL A 131 5.39 -25.79 -4.33
CA VAL A 131 5.15 -25.25 -2.99
C VAL A 131 6.45 -25.37 -2.19
N ARG A 132 6.96 -24.24 -1.72
CA ARG A 132 8.23 -24.17 -1.01
C ARG A 132 8.10 -24.31 0.50
N CYS A 133 7.07 -23.70 1.04
CA CYS A 133 6.84 -23.63 2.47
C CYS A 133 5.35 -23.74 2.77
N LEU A 134 5.05 -24.21 3.97
CA LEU A 134 3.69 -24.37 4.50
C LEU A 134 3.54 -23.70 5.85
N LEU A 135 2.36 -23.17 6.11
CA LEU A 135 1.90 -22.87 7.45
C LEU A 135 0.51 -23.51 7.64
N ARG A 136 0.33 -24.26 8.72
CA ARG A 136 -1.00 -24.61 9.20
C ARG A 136 -1.38 -23.63 10.29
N SER A 137 -2.39 -22.80 10.05
CA SER A 137 -2.85 -21.81 11.01
C SER A 137 -3.68 -22.43 12.13
N SER A 138 -3.85 -21.69 13.20
CA SER A 138 -4.70 -22.06 14.33
C SER A 138 -6.17 -22.24 13.95
N SER A 139 -6.63 -21.58 12.87
CA SER A 139 -7.95 -21.76 12.26
C SER A 139 -8.11 -23.08 11.51
N GLY A 140 -7.03 -23.85 11.28
CA GLY A 140 -7.02 -25.06 10.49
C GLY A 140 -6.74 -24.86 9.00
N ASP A 141 -6.67 -23.62 8.52
CA ASP A 141 -6.32 -23.32 7.14
C ASP A 141 -4.85 -23.68 6.86
N ILE A 142 -4.58 -24.12 5.64
CA ILE A 142 -3.23 -24.40 5.14
C ILE A 142 -2.82 -23.25 4.21
N TRP A 143 -1.67 -22.64 4.51
CA TRP A 143 -1.08 -21.60 3.73
C TRP A 143 0.05 -22.15 2.90
N LEU A 144 0.00 -21.94 1.59
CA LEU A 144 1.00 -22.45 0.63
C LEU A 144 1.78 -21.26 0.08
N LEU A 145 3.09 -21.33 0.21
CA LEU A 145 4.01 -20.33 -0.32
C LEU A 145 4.57 -20.84 -1.64
N THR A 146 4.34 -20.09 -2.70
CA THR A 146 4.78 -20.43 -4.04
C THR A 146 5.83 -19.46 -4.55
N ASP A 147 6.56 -19.88 -5.56
CA ASP A 147 7.60 -19.09 -6.20
C ASP A 147 7.09 -18.44 -7.50
N GLY A 148 5.98 -17.71 -7.42
CA GLY A 148 5.44 -16.98 -8.56
C GLY A 148 3.93 -16.89 -8.67
N GLU A 149 3.17 -17.73 -7.93
CA GLU A 149 1.71 -17.66 -7.92
C GLU A 149 1.16 -16.78 -6.80
N GLY A 150 1.94 -16.53 -5.76
CA GLY A 150 1.50 -15.76 -4.59
C GLY A 150 1.36 -16.62 -3.34
N LEU A 151 0.63 -16.09 -2.35
CA LEU A 151 0.26 -16.77 -1.12
C LEU A 151 -1.14 -17.39 -1.28
N ILE A 152 -1.25 -18.71 -1.12
CA ILE A 152 -2.51 -19.41 -1.26
C ILE A 152 -3.00 -19.83 0.13
N ARG A 153 -4.21 -19.43 0.47
CA ARG A 153 -4.98 -19.95 1.61
C ARG A 153 -5.86 -21.07 1.13
N PHE A 154 -5.80 -22.22 1.77
CA PHE A 154 -6.62 -23.39 1.50
C PHE A 154 -7.26 -23.91 2.79
N ASN A 155 -8.57 -24.08 2.78
CA ASN A 155 -9.29 -24.69 3.88
C ASN A 155 -9.70 -26.13 3.48
N PRO A 156 -9.11 -27.16 4.10
CA PRO A 156 -9.36 -28.55 3.70
C PRO A 156 -10.74 -29.06 4.11
N GLU A 157 -11.45 -28.40 5.05
CA GLU A 157 -12.78 -28.84 5.50
C GLU A 157 -13.89 -28.51 4.52
N ASN A 158 -13.77 -27.38 3.79
CA ASN A 158 -14.80 -26.89 2.89
C ASN A 158 -14.30 -26.69 1.45
N ASP A 159 -13.08 -27.10 1.14
CA ASP A 159 -12.39 -26.97 -0.15
C ASP A 159 -12.35 -25.54 -0.71
N ARG A 160 -12.41 -24.52 0.17
CA ARG A 160 -12.30 -23.12 -0.21
C ARG A 160 -10.84 -22.71 -0.30
N SER A 161 -10.53 -21.95 -1.34
CA SER A 161 -9.22 -21.37 -1.54
C SER A 161 -9.27 -19.90 -1.93
N ARG A 162 -8.24 -19.17 -1.56
CA ARG A 162 -8.01 -17.77 -1.92
C ARG A 162 -6.54 -17.60 -2.24
N ILE A 163 -6.23 -16.83 -3.27
CA ILE A 163 -4.87 -16.48 -3.63
C ILE A 163 -4.65 -14.97 -3.45
N TYR A 164 -3.51 -14.59 -2.88
CA TYR A 164 -3.07 -13.22 -2.70
C TYR A 164 -1.87 -12.95 -3.59
N THR A 165 -1.98 -11.91 -4.41
CA THR A 165 -1.04 -11.61 -5.49
C THR A 165 -0.70 -10.12 -5.56
N THR A 166 0.02 -9.72 -6.58
CA THR A 166 0.26 -8.29 -6.88
C THR A 166 -1.04 -7.51 -7.11
N ALA A 167 -2.14 -8.15 -7.48
CA ALA A 167 -3.45 -7.53 -7.60
C ALA A 167 -4.04 -7.13 -6.23
N ASP A 168 -3.60 -7.78 -5.15
CA ASP A 168 -3.98 -7.49 -3.77
C ASP A 168 -2.99 -6.52 -3.09
N GLY A 169 -2.02 -6.00 -3.83
CA GLY A 169 -1.04 -5.01 -3.33
C GLY A 169 0.33 -5.56 -2.98
N LEU A 170 0.65 -6.81 -3.30
CA LEU A 170 2.00 -7.35 -3.15
C LEU A 170 2.96 -6.75 -4.20
N VAL A 171 4.23 -6.59 -3.84
CA VAL A 171 5.28 -6.21 -4.83
C VAL A 171 5.73 -7.39 -5.68
N SER A 172 5.50 -8.62 -5.24
CA SER A 172 5.89 -9.85 -5.92
C SER A 172 4.98 -11.00 -5.55
N ASN A 173 4.77 -11.94 -6.49
CA ASN A 173 4.06 -13.18 -6.25
C ASN A 173 4.99 -14.31 -5.70
N SER A 174 6.29 -14.05 -5.55
CA SER A 174 7.21 -14.98 -4.89
C SER A 174 7.18 -14.74 -3.38
N ILE A 175 6.71 -15.72 -2.63
CA ILE A 175 6.54 -15.62 -1.17
C ILE A 175 7.64 -16.43 -0.49
N ASN A 176 8.37 -15.78 0.42
CA ASN A 176 9.57 -16.35 1.04
C ASN A 176 9.30 -17.01 2.38
N SER A 177 8.55 -16.39 3.27
CA SER A 177 8.31 -16.93 4.62
C SER A 177 6.95 -16.50 5.16
N VAL A 178 6.42 -17.25 6.13
CA VAL A 178 5.09 -17.02 6.71
C VAL A 178 5.08 -17.41 8.19
N ALA A 179 4.37 -16.63 9.00
CA ALA A 179 4.11 -16.94 10.41
C ALA A 179 2.73 -16.40 10.82
N GLU A 180 2.08 -17.08 11.76
CA GLU A 180 0.83 -16.61 12.38
C GLU A 180 1.12 -15.94 13.70
N ASP A 181 0.55 -14.76 13.94
CA ASP A 181 0.66 -14.08 15.23
C ASP A 181 -0.30 -14.64 16.29
N SER A 182 -0.34 -14.03 17.46
CA SER A 182 -1.21 -14.48 18.56
C SER A 182 -2.67 -14.05 18.39
N ASN A 183 -2.94 -13.14 17.48
CA ASN A 183 -4.28 -12.65 17.14
C ASN A 183 -4.87 -13.36 15.91
N GLY A 184 -4.09 -14.27 15.29
CA GLY A 184 -4.50 -15.00 14.09
C GLY A 184 -4.22 -14.27 12.78
N HIS A 185 -3.53 -13.11 12.80
CA HIS A 185 -3.08 -12.49 11.56
C HIS A 185 -1.93 -13.27 10.94
N ILE A 186 -1.88 -13.30 9.63
CA ILE A 186 -0.83 -13.99 8.88
C ILE A 186 0.20 -12.98 8.42
N TRP A 187 1.41 -13.12 8.94
CA TRP A 187 2.56 -12.36 8.53
C TRP A 187 3.37 -13.15 7.51
N PHE A 188 3.68 -12.53 6.39
CA PHE A 188 4.44 -13.19 5.33
C PHE A 188 5.34 -12.19 4.61
N SER A 189 6.41 -12.71 4.02
CA SER A 189 7.36 -11.88 3.29
C SER A 189 7.46 -12.29 1.83
N THR A 190 7.67 -11.30 0.98
CA THR A 190 8.29 -11.46 -0.34
C THR A 190 9.81 -11.38 -0.19
N GLU A 191 10.55 -11.26 -1.28
CA GLU A 191 11.99 -11.03 -1.20
C GLU A 191 12.35 -9.74 -0.47
N LYS A 192 11.58 -8.67 -0.65
CA LYS A 192 11.93 -7.31 -0.21
C LYS A 192 11.02 -6.73 0.86
N GLU A 193 9.81 -7.21 0.98
CA GLU A 193 8.81 -6.63 1.86
C GLU A 193 8.13 -7.65 2.74
N LEU A 194 7.78 -7.22 3.94
CA LEU A 194 6.95 -7.94 4.90
C LEU A 194 5.51 -7.46 4.78
N TYR A 195 4.57 -8.36 4.94
CA TYR A 195 3.14 -8.11 4.91
C TYR A 195 2.45 -8.70 6.11
N CYS A 196 1.33 -8.09 6.51
CA CYS A 196 0.37 -8.61 7.45
C CYS A 196 -0.98 -8.77 6.75
N LEU A 197 -1.60 -9.93 6.83
CA LEU A 197 -2.94 -10.18 6.33
C LEU A 197 -3.91 -10.18 7.51
N ASP A 198 -4.84 -9.23 7.49
CA ASP A 198 -6.01 -9.23 8.35
C ASP A 198 -7.07 -10.14 7.74
N LEU A 199 -7.39 -11.26 8.42
CA LEU A 199 -8.35 -12.25 7.93
C LEU A 199 -9.82 -11.84 8.12
N VAL A 200 -10.09 -10.85 8.95
CA VAL A 200 -11.46 -10.36 9.20
C VAL A 200 -11.89 -9.46 8.03
N GLU A 201 -11.02 -8.55 7.65
CA GLU A 201 -11.27 -7.60 6.56
C GLU A 201 -10.77 -8.12 5.18
N ASP A 202 -10.13 -9.30 5.13
CA ASP A 202 -9.46 -9.90 3.95
C ASP A 202 -8.50 -8.91 3.26
N MET A 203 -7.72 -8.18 4.07
CA MET A 203 -6.89 -7.07 3.62
C MET A 203 -5.40 -7.33 3.83
N VAL A 204 -4.63 -7.15 2.76
CA VAL A 204 -3.17 -7.18 2.80
C VAL A 204 -2.63 -5.80 3.20
N ILE A 205 -1.82 -5.78 4.25
CA ILE A 205 -1.24 -4.58 4.82
C ILE A 205 0.28 -4.65 4.69
N ASN A 206 0.92 -3.56 4.24
CA ASN A 206 2.38 -3.51 4.19
C ASN A 206 2.94 -3.51 5.63
N GLY A 207 3.63 -4.58 6.00
CA GLY A 207 4.21 -4.78 7.32
C GLY A 207 5.42 -3.89 7.58
N ASN A 208 6.17 -3.52 6.54
CA ASN A 208 7.27 -2.58 6.67
C ASN A 208 6.76 -1.21 7.10
N ASP A 209 5.65 -0.75 6.51
CA ASP A 209 4.99 0.49 6.90
C ASP A 209 4.44 0.41 8.34
N LEU A 210 3.85 -0.74 8.71
CA LEU A 210 3.34 -0.97 10.07
C LEU A 210 4.43 -0.88 11.13
N LEU A 211 5.59 -1.45 10.84
CA LEU A 211 6.73 -1.52 11.74
C LEU A 211 7.64 -0.29 11.65
N ASN A 212 7.36 0.61 10.69
CA ASN A 212 8.23 1.75 10.35
C ASN A 212 9.67 1.34 10.07
N ILE A 213 9.84 0.29 9.28
CA ILE A 213 11.13 -0.26 8.86
C ILE A 213 11.31 -0.08 7.35
N GLY A 214 12.56 0.03 6.91
CA GLY A 214 12.90 0.02 5.48
C GLY A 214 12.65 -1.36 4.86
N TRP A 215 12.75 -1.44 3.54
CA TRP A 215 12.79 -2.72 2.84
C TRP A 215 14.05 -3.51 3.22
N GLY A 216 13.95 -4.84 3.21
CA GLY A 216 15.06 -5.76 3.50
C GLY A 216 15.03 -6.93 2.53
N TYR A 217 16.07 -7.76 2.55
CA TYR A 217 16.08 -9.03 1.83
C TYR A 217 15.69 -10.15 2.77
N TYR A 218 14.47 -10.65 2.65
CA TYR A 218 13.95 -11.73 3.48
C TYR A 218 14.35 -13.10 2.95
N ASN A 219 14.80 -13.97 3.83
CA ASN A 219 15.23 -15.33 3.48
C ASN A 219 14.03 -16.27 3.36
N SER A 220 14.13 -17.24 2.46
CA SER A 220 13.11 -18.28 2.28
C SER A 220 13.02 -19.18 3.50
N ASN A 221 11.80 -19.52 3.92
CA ASN A 221 11.46 -20.40 5.06
C ASN A 221 12.12 -19.98 6.39
N ALA A 222 12.37 -18.67 6.55
CA ALA A 222 13.08 -18.12 7.72
C ALA A 222 12.13 -17.27 8.57
N SER A 223 11.11 -17.91 9.13
CA SER A 223 10.17 -17.26 10.05
C SER A 223 9.93 -18.15 11.28
N LEU A 224 9.68 -17.51 12.40
CA LEU A 224 9.44 -18.18 13.68
C LEU A 224 8.48 -17.35 14.54
N LYS A 225 7.54 -18.01 15.20
CA LYS A 225 6.80 -17.49 16.35
C LYS A 225 7.40 -18.04 17.63
N THR A 226 7.82 -17.16 18.53
CA THR A 226 8.32 -17.55 19.84
C THR A 226 7.18 -17.93 20.79
N LYS A 227 7.49 -18.61 21.89
CA LYS A 227 6.50 -18.96 22.92
C LYS A 227 5.85 -17.74 23.57
N ASP A 228 6.57 -16.62 23.62
CA ASP A 228 6.10 -15.36 24.18
C ASP A 228 5.28 -14.51 23.17
N GLY A 229 5.03 -15.05 21.96
CA GLY A 229 4.23 -14.40 20.94
C GLY A 229 4.96 -13.40 20.04
N HIS A 230 6.29 -13.27 20.18
CA HIS A 230 7.09 -12.49 19.23
C HIS A 230 7.19 -13.22 17.89
N LEU A 231 7.29 -12.46 16.82
CA LEU A 231 7.64 -12.97 15.50
C LEU A 231 9.09 -12.63 15.16
N ALA A 232 9.73 -13.56 14.47
CA ALA A 232 11.06 -13.38 13.92
C ALA A 232 11.05 -13.72 12.43
N PHE A 233 11.67 -12.87 11.61
CA PHE A 233 11.89 -13.11 10.19
C PHE A 233 13.37 -12.98 9.88
N GLY A 234 13.94 -13.99 9.24
CA GLY A 234 15.35 -13.97 8.82
C GLY A 234 15.53 -13.07 7.60
N THR A 235 16.56 -12.23 7.65
CA THR A 235 16.97 -11.36 6.54
C THR A 235 18.44 -11.60 6.19
N ALA A 236 18.89 -11.03 5.06
CA ALA A 236 20.31 -11.11 4.68
C ALA A 236 21.24 -10.42 5.69
N GLU A 237 20.73 -9.46 6.46
CA GLU A 237 21.48 -8.66 7.43
C GLU A 237 21.34 -9.18 8.88
N GLY A 238 20.50 -10.19 9.11
CA GLY A 238 20.24 -10.75 10.44
C GLY A 238 18.80 -11.23 10.61
N ALA A 239 18.19 -10.93 11.74
CA ALA A 239 16.81 -11.29 12.03
C ALA A 239 16.01 -10.07 12.50
N LEU A 240 14.86 -9.85 11.88
CA LEU A 240 13.86 -8.90 12.32
C LEU A 240 13.03 -9.52 13.44
N PHE A 241 13.10 -8.96 14.63
CA PHE A 241 12.31 -9.38 15.81
C PHE A 241 11.30 -8.31 16.17
N PHE A 242 10.02 -8.66 16.32
CA PHE A 242 8.99 -7.73 16.76
C PHE A 242 7.84 -8.41 17.48
N THR A 243 7.10 -7.63 18.26
CA THR A 243 5.83 -8.06 18.86
C THR A 243 4.69 -7.52 18.04
N PRO A 244 3.86 -8.36 17.40
CA PRO A 244 2.67 -7.90 16.71
C PRO A 244 1.64 -7.41 17.74
N SER A 245 1.54 -6.09 17.92
CA SER A 245 0.62 -5.45 18.87
C SER A 245 -0.31 -4.46 18.18
N PHE A 246 -0.72 -4.79 16.94
CA PHE A 246 -1.54 -3.90 16.12
C PHE A 246 -3.03 -4.21 16.32
N ASP A 247 -3.77 -3.17 16.70
CA ASP A 247 -5.23 -3.18 16.70
C ASP A 247 -5.69 -2.42 15.45
N PHE A 248 -6.04 -3.15 14.40
CA PHE A 248 -6.51 -2.57 13.13
C PHE A 248 -7.91 -1.98 13.23
N SER A 249 -8.64 -2.25 14.32
CA SER A 249 -9.98 -1.73 14.54
C SER A 249 -10.01 -0.27 14.99
N LYS A 250 -8.87 0.26 15.44
CA LYS A 250 -8.76 1.61 16.00
C LYS A 250 -7.79 2.47 15.22
N SER A 251 -8.32 3.57 14.71
CA SER A 251 -7.51 4.65 14.12
C SER A 251 -7.34 5.77 15.13
N ALA A 252 -6.12 6.17 15.38
CA ALA A 252 -5.86 7.35 16.22
C ALA A 252 -6.15 8.63 15.42
N PRO A 253 -6.83 9.63 16.03
CA PRO A 253 -7.02 10.92 15.38
C PRO A 253 -5.67 11.59 15.13
N VAL A 254 -5.53 12.20 13.94
CA VAL A 254 -4.32 12.92 13.55
C VAL A 254 -4.60 14.40 13.39
N GLU A 255 -3.63 15.22 13.74
CA GLU A 255 -3.69 16.65 13.49
C GLU A 255 -3.25 16.93 12.04
N LEU A 256 -4.14 17.55 11.25
CA LEU A 256 -3.83 18.06 9.93
C LEU A 256 -3.29 19.48 10.03
N ILE A 257 -2.19 19.75 9.36
CA ILE A 257 -1.57 21.07 9.29
C ILE A 257 -1.41 21.54 7.84
N PHE A 258 -1.56 22.85 7.63
CA PHE A 258 -1.10 23.50 6.43
C PHE A 258 0.34 23.93 6.64
N THR A 259 1.24 23.42 5.79
CA THR A 259 2.69 23.62 5.97
C THR A 259 3.21 24.83 5.21
N ASP A 260 2.61 25.14 4.07
CA ASP A 260 3.03 26.28 3.25
C ASP A 260 1.87 26.83 2.39
N PHE A 261 1.94 28.12 2.09
CA PHE A 261 1.08 28.80 1.13
C PHE A 261 1.96 29.58 0.14
N LYS A 262 1.81 29.29 -1.15
CA LYS A 262 2.59 29.94 -2.21
C LYS A 262 1.70 30.68 -3.17
N LEU A 263 2.09 31.87 -3.51
CA LEU A 263 1.67 32.55 -4.73
C LEU A 263 2.59 32.13 -5.88
N PRO A 264 2.26 32.35 -7.15
CA PRO A 264 3.13 31.98 -8.25
C PRO A 264 4.55 32.48 -7.99
N TYR A 265 5.52 31.55 -7.97
CA TYR A 265 6.95 31.77 -7.82
C TYR A 265 7.49 32.09 -6.42
N GLU A 266 6.67 32.33 -5.38
CA GLU A 266 7.17 32.65 -4.03
C GLU A 266 6.33 32.07 -2.91
N SER A 267 6.99 31.54 -1.85
CA SER A 267 6.34 31.22 -0.57
C SER A 267 5.96 32.51 0.15
N VAL A 268 4.72 32.60 0.59
CA VAL A 268 4.19 33.80 1.25
C VAL A 268 4.62 33.80 2.72
N LYS A 269 5.40 34.83 3.10
CA LYS A 269 5.80 35.03 4.51
C LYS A 269 4.73 35.82 5.25
N ALA A 270 4.34 35.36 6.42
CA ALA A 270 3.40 36.07 7.30
C ALA A 270 3.95 37.45 7.69
N GLY A 271 3.07 38.47 7.68
CA GLY A 271 3.41 39.83 8.08
C GLY A 271 4.31 40.62 7.14
N ALA A 272 4.69 40.07 5.98
CA ALA A 272 5.45 40.79 4.96
C ALA A 272 4.57 41.85 4.26
N ALA A 273 5.17 42.93 3.76
CA ALA A 273 4.44 43.98 3.03
C ALA A 273 3.74 43.40 1.80
N GLY A 274 2.40 43.51 1.73
CA GLY A 274 1.59 42.97 0.65
C GLY A 274 1.23 41.49 0.79
N SER A 275 1.67 40.82 1.84
CA SER A 275 1.31 39.45 2.14
C SER A 275 -0.18 39.34 2.50
N PRO A 276 -0.89 38.35 1.96
CA PRO A 276 -2.25 38.02 2.39
C PRO A 276 -2.29 37.33 3.75
N LEU A 277 -1.14 36.85 4.27
CA LEU A 277 -1.01 36.17 5.55
C LEU A 277 -0.60 37.13 6.65
N THR A 278 -1.41 37.26 7.69
CA THR A 278 -1.08 38.00 8.92
C THR A 278 -0.34 37.13 9.93
N ALA A 279 -0.61 35.82 9.94
CA ALA A 279 0.02 34.79 10.75
C ALA A 279 0.43 33.61 9.85
N GLY A 280 1.00 32.54 10.44
CA GLY A 280 1.27 31.31 9.71
C GLY A 280 0.01 30.75 9.06
N ILE A 281 0.15 30.11 7.88
CA ILE A 281 -1.03 29.52 7.19
C ILE A 281 -1.78 28.54 8.10
N ASN A 282 -1.05 27.85 8.96
CA ASN A 282 -1.64 26.90 9.90
C ASN A 282 -2.56 27.59 10.93
N ASP A 283 -2.30 28.84 11.28
CA ASP A 283 -3.08 29.61 12.26
C ASP A 283 -4.15 30.48 11.61
N THR A 284 -4.19 30.51 10.27
CA THR A 284 -5.09 31.35 9.49
C THR A 284 -6.40 30.59 9.18
N LYS A 285 -7.54 31.12 9.64
CA LYS A 285 -8.87 30.56 9.33
C LYS A 285 -9.46 31.10 8.04
N SER A 286 -9.12 32.33 7.68
CA SER A 286 -9.59 32.97 6.45
C SER A 286 -8.47 33.75 5.76
N LEU A 287 -8.39 33.62 4.45
CA LEU A 287 -7.39 34.23 3.58
C LEU A 287 -8.07 35.19 2.62
N LYS A 288 -7.59 36.43 2.55
CA LYS A 288 -8.10 37.41 1.61
C LYS A 288 -7.06 37.70 0.53
N LEU A 289 -7.37 37.33 -0.71
CA LEU A 289 -6.51 37.49 -1.87
C LEU A 289 -6.97 38.63 -2.76
N LYS A 290 -6.05 39.38 -3.32
CA LYS A 290 -6.33 40.37 -4.35
C LYS A 290 -6.68 39.66 -5.66
N TYR A 291 -7.37 40.36 -6.58
CA TYR A 291 -7.74 39.80 -7.90
C TYR A 291 -6.54 39.29 -8.71
N ASN A 292 -5.33 39.82 -8.52
CA ASN A 292 -4.11 39.39 -9.19
C ASN A 292 -3.35 38.29 -8.41
N GLN A 293 -3.89 37.82 -7.31
CA GLN A 293 -3.37 36.71 -6.49
C GLN A 293 -4.29 35.48 -6.62
N ASN A 294 -4.92 35.33 -7.78
CA ASN A 294 -5.92 34.30 -8.07
C ASN A 294 -5.34 32.92 -8.41
N SER A 295 -4.04 32.80 -8.37
CA SER A 295 -3.30 31.55 -8.54
C SER A 295 -2.45 31.31 -7.29
N PHE A 296 -2.57 30.14 -6.67
CA PHE A 296 -1.87 29.81 -5.44
C PHE A 296 -1.72 28.29 -5.27
N SER A 297 -0.84 27.89 -4.36
CA SER A 297 -0.76 26.51 -3.91
C SER A 297 -0.74 26.40 -2.38
N ILE A 298 -1.34 25.34 -1.88
CA ILE A 298 -1.41 25.01 -0.45
C ILE A 298 -0.72 23.67 -0.24
N SER A 299 0.24 23.66 0.65
CA SER A 299 0.91 22.42 1.10
C SER A 299 0.33 21.99 2.43
N PHE A 300 0.18 20.68 2.61
CA PHE A 300 -0.41 20.11 3.82
C PHE A 300 0.28 18.82 4.23
N SER A 301 0.15 18.48 5.51
CA SER A 301 0.64 17.22 6.08
C SER A 301 -0.21 16.83 7.29
N ALA A 302 -0.17 15.55 7.65
CA ALA A 302 -0.67 15.06 8.92
C ALA A 302 0.49 14.86 9.89
N ILE A 303 0.31 15.23 11.15
CA ILE A 303 1.27 14.93 12.21
C ILE A 303 1.05 13.49 12.65
N ASN A 304 1.77 12.59 12.02
CA ASN A 304 1.83 11.18 12.40
C ASN A 304 3.27 10.67 12.25
N PHE A 305 4.02 10.72 13.35
CA PHE A 305 5.43 10.29 13.36
C PHE A 305 5.60 8.77 13.44
N VAL A 306 4.57 8.05 13.86
CA VAL A 306 4.61 6.59 14.05
C VAL A 306 4.39 5.86 12.72
N SER A 307 3.45 6.33 11.91
CA SER A 307 3.08 5.65 10.66
C SER A 307 2.58 6.66 9.62
N PRO A 308 3.46 7.48 9.04
CA PRO A 308 3.06 8.54 8.10
C PRO A 308 2.42 7.96 6.82
N HIS A 309 2.80 6.74 6.41
CA HIS A 309 2.29 6.06 5.21
C HIS A 309 0.87 5.52 5.35
N LYS A 310 0.34 5.47 6.59
CA LYS A 310 -1.05 5.04 6.82
C LYS A 310 -2.10 6.08 6.43
N ILE A 311 -1.70 7.31 6.16
CA ILE A 311 -2.63 8.41 5.93
C ILE A 311 -2.89 8.59 4.44
N ARG A 312 -4.16 8.54 4.06
CA ARG A 312 -4.68 8.97 2.76
C ARG A 312 -5.35 10.32 2.92
N TYR A 313 -5.06 11.24 2.03
CA TYR A 313 -5.63 12.57 2.03
C TYR A 313 -6.74 12.69 0.98
N GLU A 314 -7.82 13.37 1.36
CA GLU A 314 -8.84 13.83 0.45
C GLU A 314 -8.97 15.34 0.56
N TYR A 315 -8.99 16.02 -0.57
CA TYR A 315 -9.10 17.48 -0.60
C TYR A 315 -10.03 17.93 -1.71
N ARG A 316 -10.59 19.12 -1.53
CA ARG A 316 -11.31 19.84 -2.58
C ARG A 316 -11.31 21.34 -2.30
N LEU A 317 -11.48 22.14 -3.34
CA LEU A 317 -11.78 23.56 -3.24
C LEU A 317 -13.27 23.78 -3.45
N LYS A 318 -14.04 23.79 -2.36
CA LYS A 318 -15.49 24.05 -2.38
C LYS A 318 -15.76 25.44 -2.93
N GLY A 319 -16.68 25.55 -3.87
CA GLY A 319 -16.95 26.76 -4.65
C GLY A 319 -16.34 26.73 -6.07
N HIS A 320 -15.37 25.85 -6.30
CA HIS A 320 -14.76 25.58 -7.60
C HIS A 320 -14.97 24.13 -8.03
N GLU A 321 -14.72 23.16 -7.13
CA GLU A 321 -14.80 21.73 -7.37
C GLU A 321 -16.00 21.11 -6.64
N ARG A 322 -16.62 20.10 -7.28
CA ARG A 322 -17.70 19.30 -6.66
C ARG A 322 -17.21 17.99 -6.11
N GLN A 323 -16.16 17.42 -6.70
CA GLN A 323 -15.62 16.11 -6.35
C GLN A 323 -14.43 16.24 -5.40
N TRP A 324 -14.19 15.20 -4.61
CA TRP A 324 -13.00 15.05 -3.79
C TRP A 324 -11.87 14.45 -4.62
N HIS A 325 -10.67 14.97 -4.44
CA HIS A 325 -9.44 14.44 -5.00
C HIS A 325 -8.70 13.65 -3.93
N HIS A 326 -8.04 12.55 -4.34
CA HIS A 326 -7.33 11.66 -3.43
C HIS A 326 -5.82 11.78 -3.61
N ARG A 327 -5.07 11.67 -2.51
CA ARG A 327 -3.60 11.59 -2.48
C ARG A 327 -3.15 10.67 -1.36
N ASP A 328 -2.17 9.83 -1.67
CA ASP A 328 -1.57 8.89 -0.71
C ASP A 328 -0.37 9.47 0.04
N VAL A 329 0.06 10.66 -0.31
CA VAL A 329 1.23 11.32 0.27
C VAL A 329 0.91 12.79 0.53
N ALA A 330 1.51 13.34 1.59
CA ALA A 330 1.47 14.78 1.85
C ALA A 330 2.08 15.54 0.67
N GLN A 331 1.35 16.50 0.12
CA GLN A 331 1.74 17.22 -1.10
C GLN A 331 1.29 18.68 -1.08
N SER A 332 1.73 19.40 -2.11
CA SER A 332 1.25 20.73 -2.46
C SER A 332 0.21 20.61 -3.58
N VAL A 333 -0.90 21.31 -3.43
CA VAL A 333 -1.98 21.40 -4.41
C VAL A 333 -2.08 22.82 -4.91
N GLY A 334 -2.04 23.00 -6.23
CA GLY A 334 -2.10 24.30 -6.89
C GLY A 334 -3.41 24.53 -7.61
N TYR A 335 -3.90 25.77 -7.53
CA TYR A 335 -5.04 26.29 -8.27
C TYR A 335 -4.59 27.50 -9.10
N MET A 336 -5.07 27.58 -10.34
CA MET A 336 -4.69 28.64 -11.27
C MET A 336 -5.92 29.37 -11.80
N ASP A 337 -5.77 30.69 -11.95
CA ASP A 337 -6.77 31.56 -12.59
C ASP A 337 -8.20 31.44 -12.03
N LEU A 338 -8.31 31.35 -10.71
CA LEU A 338 -9.62 31.27 -10.06
C LEU A 338 -10.41 32.58 -10.25
N PRO A 339 -11.70 32.50 -10.59
CA PRO A 339 -12.56 33.67 -10.61
C PRO A 339 -12.65 34.38 -9.26
N PRO A 340 -12.92 35.70 -9.22
CA PRO A 340 -13.25 36.35 -7.96
C PRO A 340 -14.45 35.71 -7.29
N GLY A 341 -14.33 35.45 -5.96
CA GLY A 341 -15.36 34.73 -5.23
C GLY A 341 -14.93 34.26 -3.87
N LYS A 342 -15.78 33.45 -3.23
CA LYS A 342 -15.51 32.81 -1.95
C LYS A 342 -15.35 31.32 -2.14
N TYR A 343 -14.29 30.79 -1.60
CA TYR A 343 -13.91 29.39 -1.68
C TYR A 343 -13.58 28.86 -0.29
N THR A 344 -13.68 27.55 -0.10
CA THR A 344 -13.19 26.88 1.11
C THR A 344 -12.33 25.70 0.68
N PHE A 345 -11.05 25.72 1.02
CA PHE A 345 -10.20 24.56 0.86
C PHE A 345 -10.48 23.60 2.01
N GLU A 346 -11.02 22.44 1.69
CA GLU A 346 -11.35 21.38 2.66
C GLU A 346 -10.36 20.24 2.48
N LEU A 347 -9.79 19.77 3.60
CA LEU A 347 -8.83 18.69 3.68
C LEU A 347 -9.32 17.67 4.70
N ARG A 348 -9.29 16.38 4.35
CA ARG A 348 -9.60 15.26 5.21
C ARG A 348 -8.46 14.25 5.19
N ALA A 349 -8.25 13.58 6.30
CA ALA A 349 -7.35 12.47 6.42
C ALA A 349 -8.12 11.21 6.78
N PHE A 350 -7.80 10.12 6.10
CA PHE A 350 -8.35 8.79 6.35
C PHE A 350 -7.20 7.84 6.65
N ASP A 351 -7.41 6.93 7.57
CA ASP A 351 -6.54 5.79 7.74
C ASP A 351 -6.76 4.84 6.54
N LYS A 352 -5.69 4.48 5.84
CA LYS A 352 -5.75 3.61 4.65
C LYS A 352 -6.34 2.24 4.94
N TYR A 353 -6.14 1.73 6.14
CA TYR A 353 -6.49 0.37 6.51
C TYR A 353 -7.92 0.29 7.07
N THR A 354 -8.26 1.16 8.01
CA THR A 354 -9.60 1.17 8.61
C THR A 354 -10.62 1.97 7.81
N GLN A 355 -10.20 2.73 6.81
CA GLN A 355 -11.01 3.68 6.02
C GLN A 355 -11.74 4.72 6.89
N GLN A 356 -11.38 4.84 8.16
CA GLN A 356 -11.97 5.81 9.08
C GLN A 356 -11.37 7.20 8.87
N GLN A 357 -12.21 8.22 8.94
CA GLN A 357 -11.74 9.60 8.94
C GLN A 357 -11.02 9.89 10.27
N VAL A 358 -9.73 10.23 10.18
CA VAL A 358 -8.85 10.46 11.34
C VAL A 358 -8.53 11.93 11.57
N GLY A 359 -8.88 12.81 10.63
CA GLY A 359 -8.70 14.24 10.76
C GLY A 359 -9.43 15.03 9.69
N GLU A 360 -9.72 16.29 9.98
CA GLU A 360 -10.23 17.25 9.01
C GLU A 360 -9.72 18.65 9.31
N ARG A 361 -9.58 19.44 8.25
CA ARG A 361 -9.18 20.84 8.34
C ARG A 361 -9.69 21.63 7.15
N SER A 362 -9.97 22.91 7.36
CA SER A 362 -10.40 23.81 6.30
C SER A 362 -9.85 25.21 6.46
N VAL A 363 -9.74 25.94 5.34
CA VAL A 363 -9.42 27.37 5.31
C VAL A 363 -10.30 28.07 4.28
N GLU A 364 -10.88 29.20 4.69
CA GLU A 364 -11.68 30.03 3.81
C GLU A 364 -10.78 30.93 2.96
N ILE A 365 -11.06 31.04 1.66
CA ILE A 365 -10.31 31.84 0.72
C ILE A 365 -11.28 32.77 -0.01
N SER A 366 -11.04 34.07 0.04
CA SER A 366 -11.81 35.04 -0.70
C SER A 366 -10.91 35.79 -1.69
N ILE A 367 -11.32 35.84 -2.95
CA ILE A 367 -10.61 36.54 -4.02
C ILE A 367 -11.44 37.78 -4.38
N ASP A 368 -10.84 38.94 -4.17
CA ASP A 368 -11.50 40.22 -4.44
C ASP A 368 -11.75 40.43 -5.95
N HIS A 369 -12.79 41.15 -6.28
CA HIS A 369 -13.04 41.59 -7.66
C HIS A 369 -12.03 42.65 -8.11
N PRO A 370 -11.64 42.69 -9.39
CA PRO A 370 -10.81 43.76 -9.90
C PRO A 370 -11.55 45.09 -9.82
N LEU A 371 -10.80 46.18 -9.59
CA LEU A 371 -11.37 47.52 -9.41
C LEU A 371 -12.28 47.94 -10.57
N TRP A 372 -11.94 47.54 -11.80
CA TRP A 372 -12.72 47.86 -13.01
C TRP A 372 -14.02 47.03 -13.17
N ALA A 373 -14.18 45.94 -12.42
CA ALA A 373 -15.40 45.11 -12.40
C ALA A 373 -16.24 45.34 -11.11
N SER A 374 -15.89 46.34 -10.29
CA SER A 374 -16.65 46.67 -9.11
C SER A 374 -17.98 47.38 -9.47
N TRP A 375 -18.99 47.31 -8.60
CA TRP A 375 -20.33 47.88 -8.85
C TRP A 375 -20.30 49.38 -9.22
N TRP A 376 -19.40 50.14 -8.61
CA TRP A 376 -19.25 51.58 -8.93
C TRP A 376 -18.59 51.80 -10.28
N ALA A 377 -17.66 50.92 -10.72
CA ALA A 377 -17.08 51.00 -12.07
C ALA A 377 -18.12 50.69 -13.13
N ILE A 378 -18.98 49.68 -12.90
CA ILE A 378 -20.11 49.36 -13.80
C ILE A 378 -21.09 50.57 -13.87
N ALA A 379 -21.37 51.24 -12.75
CA ALA A 379 -22.19 52.43 -12.73
C ALA A 379 -21.57 53.56 -13.58
N ILE A 380 -20.27 53.78 -13.47
CA ILE A 380 -19.54 54.76 -14.31
C ILE A 380 -19.63 54.39 -15.79
N TYR A 381 -19.46 53.13 -16.16
CA TYR A 381 -19.58 52.70 -17.56
C TYR A 381 -20.97 52.91 -18.11
N LEU A 382 -22.03 52.66 -17.33
CA LEU A 382 -23.41 52.91 -17.72
C LEU A 382 -23.65 54.41 -17.93
N ILE A 383 -23.14 55.29 -17.05
CA ILE A 383 -23.23 56.75 -17.19
C ILE A 383 -22.51 57.21 -18.47
N LEU A 384 -21.29 56.71 -18.71
CA LEU A 384 -20.54 57.04 -19.93
C LEU A 384 -21.30 56.59 -21.21
N LEU A 385 -21.92 55.39 -21.18
CA LEU A 385 -22.70 54.86 -22.30
C LEU A 385 -23.94 55.77 -22.59
N VAL A 386 -24.62 56.24 -21.53
CA VAL A 386 -25.74 57.20 -21.66
C VAL A 386 -25.28 58.53 -22.26
N ILE A 387 -24.14 59.08 -21.76
CA ILE A 387 -23.56 60.33 -22.32
C ILE A 387 -23.18 60.13 -23.76
N LEU A 388 -22.57 59.05 -24.16
CA LEU A 388 -22.19 58.72 -25.53
C LEU A 388 -23.43 58.58 -26.43
N GLY A 389 -24.47 57.92 -25.90
CA GLY A 389 -25.77 57.83 -26.56
C GLY A 389 -26.47 59.22 -26.83
N CYS A 390 -26.43 60.06 -25.80
CA CYS A 390 -26.93 61.43 -25.91
C CYS A 390 -26.14 62.25 -26.95
N PHE A 391 -24.80 62.13 -26.91
CA PHE A 391 -23.92 62.80 -27.88
C PHE A 391 -24.17 62.30 -29.32
N PHE A 392 -24.31 61.00 -29.51
CA PHE A 392 -24.62 60.40 -30.81
C PHE A 392 -25.99 60.84 -31.31
N PHE A 393 -26.99 60.93 -30.43
CA PHE A 393 -28.32 61.40 -30.80
C PHE A 393 -28.33 62.93 -31.21
N GLN A 394 -27.57 63.75 -30.44
CA GLN A 394 -27.38 65.17 -30.79
C GLN A 394 -26.65 65.28 -32.12
N PHE A 395 -25.61 64.56 -32.39
CA PHE A 395 -24.86 64.57 -33.63
C PHE A 395 -25.69 64.10 -34.81
N ARG A 396 -26.51 63.10 -34.67
CA ARG A 396 -27.48 62.67 -35.67
C ARG A 396 -28.53 63.76 -35.94
N ARG A 397 -29.02 64.39 -34.87
CA ARG A 397 -30.01 65.47 -34.97
C ARG A 397 -29.42 66.68 -35.69
N GLN A 398 -28.19 66.99 -35.47
CA GLN A 398 -27.45 68.07 -36.13
C GLN A 398 -27.26 67.79 -37.66
N ARG A 399 -26.79 66.57 -37.99
CA ARG A 399 -26.68 66.15 -39.40
C ARG A 399 -28.01 66.15 -40.16
N VAL A 400 -29.06 65.72 -39.54
CA VAL A 400 -30.41 65.80 -40.18
C VAL A 400 -30.85 67.23 -40.39
N ARG A 401 -30.53 68.15 -39.47
CA ARG A 401 -30.79 69.60 -39.65
C ARG A 401 -29.97 70.18 -40.80
N GLU A 402 -28.68 69.87 -40.85
CA GLU A 402 -27.80 70.35 -41.94
C GLU A 402 -28.25 69.81 -43.30
N ASN A 403 -28.63 68.58 -43.42
CA ASN A 403 -29.16 67.99 -44.66
C ASN A 403 -30.48 68.69 -45.10
N LYS A 404 -31.40 68.94 -44.16
CA LYS A 404 -32.61 69.66 -44.43
C LYS A 404 -32.35 71.13 -44.90
N ILE A 405 -31.34 71.77 -44.33
CA ILE A 405 -30.90 73.11 -44.75
C ILE A 405 -30.32 73.06 -46.18
N ARG A 406 -29.44 72.05 -46.45
CA ARG A 406 -28.88 71.87 -47.80
C ARG A 406 -29.97 71.59 -48.85
N GLU A 407 -30.93 70.71 -48.56
CA GLU A 407 -32.07 70.46 -49.45
C GLU A 407 -32.89 71.75 -49.75
N ARG A 408 -33.15 72.57 -48.72
CA ARG A 408 -33.79 73.82 -48.89
C ARG A 408 -32.98 74.80 -49.75
N ILE A 409 -31.66 74.89 -49.53
CA ILE A 409 -30.78 75.76 -50.35
C ILE A 409 -30.76 75.25 -51.80
N HIS A 410 -30.67 73.94 -52.06
CA HIS A 410 -30.73 73.38 -53.40
C HIS A 410 -32.10 73.66 -54.10
N SER A 411 -33.22 73.55 -53.37
CA SER A 411 -34.56 73.90 -53.90
C SER A 411 -34.66 75.37 -54.20
N PHE A 412 -34.12 76.27 -53.37
CA PHE A 412 -34.09 77.72 -53.68
C PHE A 412 -33.21 78.02 -54.88
N ILE A 413 -32.08 77.41 -55.08
CA ILE A 413 -31.20 77.59 -56.22
C ILE A 413 -31.87 77.06 -57.48
N GLY A 414 -32.61 75.93 -57.43
CA GLY A 414 -33.42 75.43 -58.57
C GLY A 414 -34.53 76.43 -59.02
N ILE A 415 -35.27 76.91 -58.04
CA ILE A 415 -36.34 77.97 -58.34
C ILE A 415 -35.74 79.22 -58.89
N ALA A 416 -34.59 79.70 -58.41
CA ALA A 416 -33.90 80.88 -58.91
C ALA A 416 -33.37 80.68 -60.35
N HIS A 417 -33.04 79.44 -60.72
CA HIS A 417 -32.64 79.12 -62.12
C HIS A 417 -33.84 79.13 -63.08
N ASP A 418 -35.00 78.58 -62.63
CA ASP A 418 -36.23 78.57 -63.47
C ASP A 418 -36.89 79.94 -63.69
N ILE A 419 -36.61 80.95 -62.85
CA ILE A 419 -37.07 82.33 -63.01
C ILE A 419 -36.16 83.09 -63.97
N ARG A 420 -35.00 82.60 -64.38
CA ARG A 420 -34.00 83.27 -65.21
C ARG A 420 -34.04 82.79 -66.68
N THR A 421 -34.80 81.76 -66.94
CA THR A 421 -35.13 81.28 -68.29
C THR A 421 -36.51 81.80 -68.69
#